data_838e56c06e5472db020072bef16f7990
#
_entry.id   838e56c06e5472db020072bef16f7990
#
_cell.length_a   1.000
_cell.length_b   1.000
_cell.length_c   1.000
_cell.angle_alpha   90.00
_cell.angle_beta   90.00
_cell.angle_gamma   90.00
#
_symmetry.space_group_name_H-M   'P 1'
#
loop_
_entity.id
_entity.type
_entity.pdbx_description
1 polymer ?
#
loop_
_entity_poly.entity_id
_entity_poly.type
_entity_poly.pdbx_seq_one_letter_code
_entity_poly.pdbx_strand_id
1 'polypeptide(L)'
;MAQIKWNKRASKQFSDLQQYLLQEFGKNTVKTFTSRVFTFLDLLLKHPHLGTLENKEKEIRGFVLHKHTTILYKEHKGSIYILSLFDNR
;
A
#
# COMPACT_ATOMS: atom_id res chain seq x y z
N MET A 1 -15.20 -1.21 13.88
CA MET A 1 -14.23 -0.14 13.64
C MET A 1 -13.31 -0.47 12.47
N ALA A 2 -13.10 0.47 11.58
CA ALA A 2 -12.28 0.25 10.41
C ALA A 2 -10.80 0.06 10.80
N GLN A 3 -10.16 -0.94 10.21
CA GLN A 3 -8.77 -1.27 10.48
C GLN A 3 -8.02 -1.54 9.19
N ILE A 4 -6.72 -1.31 9.21
CA ILE A 4 -5.82 -1.72 8.14
C ILE A 4 -5.25 -3.08 8.52
N LYS A 5 -5.39 -4.05 7.62
CA LYS A 5 -4.86 -5.40 7.82
C LYS A 5 -3.94 -5.76 6.66
N TRP A 6 -2.72 -6.12 6.97
CA TRP A 6 -1.72 -6.52 5.97
C TRP A 6 -1.70 -8.04 5.85
N ASN A 7 -1.74 -8.57 4.63
CA ASN A 7 -1.46 -9.99 4.48
C ASN A 7 0.06 -10.21 4.50
N LYS A 8 0.46 -11.46 4.60
CA LYS A 8 1.88 -11.82 4.66
C LYS A 8 2.67 -11.31 3.46
N ARG A 9 2.10 -11.47 2.29
CA ARG A 9 2.73 -11.08 1.04
C ARG A 9 3.02 -9.57 1.01
N ALA A 10 2.01 -8.77 1.30
CA ALA A 10 2.15 -7.32 1.28
C ALA A 10 3.13 -6.85 2.35
N SER A 11 3.07 -7.45 3.53
CA SER A 11 3.97 -7.11 4.63
C SER A 11 5.42 -7.38 4.26
N LYS A 12 5.71 -8.53 3.64
CA LYS A 12 7.04 -8.86 3.17
C LYS A 12 7.49 -7.94 2.05
N GLN A 13 6.62 -7.67 1.10
CA GLN A 13 6.93 -6.76 -0.01
C GLN A 13 7.29 -5.36 0.49
N PHE A 14 6.56 -4.87 1.48
CA PHE A 14 6.82 -3.57 2.08
C PHE A 14 8.21 -3.55 2.75
N SER A 15 8.50 -4.56 3.55
CA SER A 15 9.78 -4.68 4.22
C SER A 15 10.94 -4.79 3.24
N ASP A 16 10.80 -5.60 2.20
CA ASP A 16 11.82 -5.79 1.17
C ASP A 16 12.08 -4.47 0.42
N LEU A 17 11.04 -3.73 0.12
CA LEU A 17 11.17 -2.46 -0.57
C LEU A 17 11.85 -1.41 0.32
N GLN A 18 11.51 -1.38 1.60
CA GLN A 18 12.19 -0.50 2.56
C GLN A 18 13.69 -0.80 2.62
N GLN A 19 14.06 -2.07 2.65
CA GLN A 19 15.47 -2.47 2.65
C GLN A 19 16.19 -2.07 1.38
N TYR A 20 15.56 -2.28 0.23
CA TYR A 20 16.10 -1.87 -1.05
C TYR A 20 16.36 -0.35 -1.07
N LEU A 21 15.37 0.42 -0.67
CA LEU A 21 15.50 1.88 -0.66
C LEU A 21 16.59 2.36 0.31
N LEU A 22 16.71 1.68 1.45
CA LEU A 22 17.76 2.01 2.41
C LEU A 22 19.15 1.82 1.80
N GLN A 23 19.37 0.69 1.14
CA GLN A 23 20.66 0.36 0.55
C GLN A 23 21.00 1.27 -0.62
N GLU A 24 20.02 1.60 -1.46
CA GLU A 24 20.28 2.36 -2.69
C GLU A 24 20.22 3.87 -2.50
N PHE A 25 19.39 4.35 -1.58
CA PHE A 25 19.10 5.79 -1.47
C PHE A 25 19.24 6.35 -0.05
N GLY A 26 19.39 5.50 0.95
CA GLY A 26 19.63 5.95 2.32
C GLY A 26 18.40 6.14 3.18
N LYS A 27 18.64 6.54 4.43
CA LYS A 27 17.61 6.62 5.47
C LYS A 27 16.49 7.62 5.18
N ASN A 28 16.84 8.77 4.63
CA ASN A 28 15.84 9.82 4.38
C ASN A 28 14.81 9.37 3.35
N THR A 29 15.25 8.64 2.33
CA THR A 29 14.35 8.11 1.30
C THR A 29 13.39 7.09 1.89
N VAL A 30 13.89 6.19 2.75
CA VAL A 30 13.05 5.20 3.42
C VAL A 30 12.02 5.89 4.31
N LYS A 31 12.45 6.89 5.05
CA LYS A 31 11.56 7.64 5.95
C LYS A 31 10.44 8.31 5.18
N THR A 32 10.77 8.95 4.07
CA THR A 32 9.79 9.62 3.22
C THR A 32 8.81 8.61 2.61
N PHE A 33 9.33 7.51 2.09
CA PHE A 33 8.51 6.45 1.51
C PHE A 33 7.55 5.86 2.55
N THR A 34 8.07 5.50 3.71
CA THR A 34 7.27 4.91 4.79
C THR A 34 6.16 5.87 5.22
N SER A 35 6.50 7.14 5.37
CA SER A 35 5.54 8.18 5.73
C SER A 35 4.42 8.29 4.69
N ARG A 36 4.75 8.23 3.40
CA ARG A 36 3.76 8.29 2.33
C ARG A 36 2.81 7.10 2.36
N VAL A 37 3.35 5.90 2.64
CA VAL A 37 2.53 4.70 2.76
C VAL A 37 1.51 4.87 3.88
N PHE A 38 1.95 5.26 5.06
CA PHE A 38 1.04 5.39 6.21
C PHE A 38 0.04 6.53 6.06
N THR A 39 0.43 7.63 5.44
CA THR A 39 -0.49 8.72 5.13
C THR A 39 -1.58 8.24 4.18
N PHE A 40 -1.20 7.47 3.17
CA PHE A 40 -2.16 6.90 2.23
C PHE A 40 -3.12 5.92 2.92
N LEU A 41 -2.61 5.07 3.83
CA LEU A 41 -3.46 4.13 4.56
C LEU A 41 -4.47 4.85 5.45
N ASP A 42 -4.07 5.93 6.09
CA ASP A 42 -4.99 6.76 6.86
C ASP A 42 -6.09 7.33 5.98
N LEU A 43 -5.72 7.75 4.78
CA LEU A 43 -6.67 8.29 3.82
C LEU A 43 -7.65 7.21 3.35
N LEU A 44 -7.18 5.97 3.17
CA LEU A 44 -8.03 4.84 2.79
C LEU A 44 -9.08 4.52 3.84
N LEU A 45 -8.76 4.68 5.11
CA LEU A 45 -9.74 4.46 6.18
C LEU A 45 -10.92 5.40 6.07
N LYS A 46 -10.69 6.61 5.55
CA LYS A 46 -11.74 7.61 5.34
C LYS A 46 -12.42 7.46 3.99
N HIS A 47 -11.69 7.01 2.99
CA HIS A 47 -12.14 6.93 1.61
C HIS A 47 -11.75 5.58 1.00
N PRO A 48 -12.44 4.49 1.37
CA PRO A 48 -12.04 3.13 0.92
C PRO A 48 -12.07 2.93 -0.59
N HIS A 49 -12.82 3.75 -1.31
CA HIS A 49 -12.95 3.62 -2.76
C HIS A 49 -12.04 4.58 -3.52
N LEU A 50 -11.00 5.10 -2.86
CA LEU A 50 -10.08 6.04 -3.45
C LEU A 50 -9.31 5.46 -4.65
N GLY A 51 -8.91 4.19 -4.57
CA GLY A 51 -8.17 3.54 -5.64
C GLY A 51 -9.06 3.14 -6.81
N THR A 52 -8.41 2.88 -7.95
CA THR A 52 -9.09 2.42 -9.16
C THR A 52 -9.48 0.95 -9.02
N LEU A 53 -10.69 0.61 -9.43
CA LEU A 53 -11.16 -0.76 -9.40
C LEU A 53 -10.42 -1.59 -10.46
N GLU A 54 -9.52 -2.46 -10.02
CA GLU A 54 -8.67 -3.26 -10.90
C GLU A 54 -9.26 -4.62 -11.20
N ASN A 55 -10.00 -5.19 -10.25
CA ASN A 55 -10.70 -6.45 -10.44
C ASN A 55 -12.12 -6.28 -9.93
N LYS A 56 -13.06 -6.23 -10.86
CA LYS A 56 -14.45 -5.93 -10.55
C LYS A 56 -15.13 -7.05 -9.75
N GLU A 57 -14.85 -8.30 -10.11
CA GLU A 57 -15.45 -9.44 -9.42
C GLU A 57 -15.01 -9.55 -7.97
N LYS A 58 -13.72 -9.38 -7.73
CA LYS A 58 -13.14 -9.48 -6.40
C LYS A 58 -13.11 -8.17 -5.66
N GLU A 59 -13.53 -7.10 -6.33
CA GLU A 59 -13.55 -5.75 -5.77
C GLU A 59 -12.18 -5.30 -5.26
N ILE A 60 -11.13 -5.65 -6.00
CA ILE A 60 -9.77 -5.26 -5.68
C ILE A 60 -9.49 -3.92 -6.33
N ARG A 61 -8.97 -2.99 -5.53
CA ARG A 61 -8.59 -1.66 -5.99
C ARG A 61 -7.09 -1.50 -5.95
N GLY A 62 -6.58 -0.64 -6.82
CA GLY A 62 -5.18 -0.30 -6.88
C GLY A 62 -4.97 1.19 -6.85
N PHE A 63 -3.86 1.60 -6.29
CA PHE A 63 -3.47 3.00 -6.22
C PHE A 63 -1.96 3.09 -6.45
N VAL A 64 -1.56 3.98 -7.36
CA VAL A 64 -0.13 4.22 -7.59
C VAL A 64 0.33 5.28 -6.61
N LEU A 65 1.09 4.85 -5.63
CA LEU A 65 1.68 5.72 -4.64
C LEU A 65 2.98 6.29 -5.20
N HIS A 66 3.05 7.60 -5.33
CA HIS A 66 4.19 8.24 -5.95
C HIS A 66 4.32 7.75 -7.40
N LYS A 67 5.49 7.61 -7.95
CA LYS A 67 5.66 7.26 -9.38
C LYS A 67 5.69 5.75 -9.65
N HIS A 68 6.12 4.98 -8.69
CA HIS A 68 6.54 3.62 -8.97
C HIS A 68 5.93 2.55 -8.09
N THR A 69 5.28 2.92 -7.00
CA THR A 69 4.77 1.95 -6.05
C THR A 69 3.28 1.80 -6.19
N THR A 70 2.81 0.58 -6.41
CA THR A 70 1.39 0.27 -6.49
C THR A 70 0.98 -0.51 -5.25
N ILE A 71 -0.14 -0.09 -4.65
CA ILE A 71 -0.77 -0.80 -3.55
C ILE A 71 -2.09 -1.36 -4.04
N LEU A 72 -2.25 -2.68 -3.90
CA LEU A 72 -3.51 -3.35 -4.17
C LEU A 72 -4.19 -3.65 -2.85
N TYR A 73 -5.45 -3.32 -2.76
CA TYR A 73 -6.19 -3.49 -1.51
C TYR A 73 -7.64 -3.84 -1.78
N LYS A 74 -8.32 -4.28 -0.74
CA LYS A 74 -9.73 -4.62 -0.78
C LYS A 74 -10.39 -4.17 0.51
N GLU A 75 -11.57 -3.59 0.41
CA GLU A 75 -12.39 -3.32 1.58
C GLU A 75 -13.30 -4.52 1.84
N HIS A 76 -13.41 -4.90 3.11
CA HIS A 76 -14.33 -5.94 3.52
C HIS A 76 -14.82 -5.63 4.93
N LYS A 77 -16.12 -5.46 5.09
CA LYS A 77 -16.75 -5.17 6.39
C LYS A 77 -16.11 -3.99 7.12
N GLY A 78 -15.79 -2.95 6.36
CA GLY A 78 -15.21 -1.72 6.92
C GLY A 78 -13.72 -1.77 7.16
N SER A 79 -13.08 -2.93 7.01
CA SER A 79 -11.62 -3.04 7.13
C SER A 79 -10.96 -3.02 5.76
N ILE A 80 -9.74 -2.51 5.71
CA ILE A 80 -8.94 -2.46 4.49
C ILE A 80 -7.88 -3.56 4.56
N TYR A 81 -7.88 -4.45 3.57
CA TYR A 81 -6.90 -5.52 3.47
C TYR A 81 -5.88 -5.16 2.41
N ILE A 82 -4.64 -5.00 2.81
CA ILE A 82 -3.55 -4.73 1.87
C ILE A 82 -3.09 -6.07 1.31
N LEU A 83 -3.31 -6.25 0.01
CA LEU A 83 -3.06 -7.53 -0.67
C LEU A 83 -1.69 -7.60 -1.30
N SER A 84 -1.19 -6.48 -1.79
CA SER A 84 0.11 -6.42 -2.44
C SER A 84 0.63 -5.00 -2.45
N LEU A 85 1.94 -4.86 -2.37
CA LEU A 85 2.62 -3.57 -2.49
C LEU A 85 3.89 -3.83 -3.29
N PHE A 86 3.99 -3.26 -4.47
CA PHE A 86 5.11 -3.56 -5.34
C PHE A 86 5.59 -2.33 -6.10
N ASP A 87 6.84 -2.40 -6.53
CA ASP A 87 7.48 -1.35 -7.31
C ASP A 87 7.27 -1.66 -8.80
N ASN A 88 6.83 -0.66 -9.56
CA ASN A 88 6.55 -0.79 -11.00
C ASN A 88 7.78 -0.58 -11.89
N ARG A 89 8.93 -0.40 -11.32
CA ARG A 89 10.16 -0.18 -12.10
C ARG A 89 10.64 -1.38 -12.85
#